data_5face2e7edbcee143e461d5a0a83febd
#
_entry.id   5face2e7edbcee143e461d5a0a83febd
#
_cell.length_a   1.000
_cell.length_b   1.000
_cell.length_c   1.000
_cell.angle_alpha   90.00
_cell.angle_beta   90.00
_cell.angle_gamma   90.00
#
_symmetry.space_group_name_H-M   'P 1'
#
loop_
_entity.id
_entity.type
_entity.pdbx_description
1 polymer ?
#
loop_
_entity_poly.entity_id
_entity_poly.type
_entity_poly.pdbx_seq_one_letter_code
_entity_poly.pdbx_strand_id
1 'polypeptide(L)'
;LTTFKLQRPYIHGQYVDATSNSTFQTINPATGEVLAEVQVCSKNDIDRAVESAQQGQKVWAEMTAIQRSRILNKAVAILRERNDELAKLESLDSGKAFSETSTVDITTGADVLEYYAGILPVLEGQQIPLRSSSFVYTRREPLGVVAGIGAWNYPIQIALWKSAPALAAGNAMIFKASEVTPLTALKLAEIYTEAGVPHGVFNVVTGSGEIGGYLTSHPDIAKVSFTGGVSTGKKVMAQAANSSLKEVTMELGGKSPLIICEDADLDLAADIAMMANFYSSGQVCTNGTRVFVPLALKAEFEEKILQRVEHIRMGDPLDPETNFGPVSSFEHMEKVLGYIEKGKIEGARLLCGGGRAEDEQFAQGAYVLPTVFTDCRDDMTIVREEIFGPVMSILXXXXXXXXXXXXXXXXVPMTPIMVWPQVSSHQT
;
A
#
# COMPACT_ATOMS: atom_id res chain seq x y z
N LEU A 1 12.76 -18.29 -16.88
CA LEU A 1 13.00 -17.82 -15.52
C LEU A 1 13.97 -16.66 -15.55
N THR A 2 13.52 -15.49 -15.15
CA THR A 2 14.34 -14.27 -15.17
C THR A 2 14.90 -14.06 -13.76
N THR A 3 16.13 -14.48 -13.55
CA THR A 3 16.86 -14.15 -12.32
C THR A 3 17.50 -12.78 -12.54
N PHE A 4 17.12 -11.84 -11.72
CA PHE A 4 17.67 -10.49 -11.82
C PHE A 4 19.09 -10.46 -11.23
N LYS A 5 19.94 -9.65 -11.82
CA LYS A 5 21.29 -9.41 -11.30
C LYS A 5 21.22 -8.81 -9.90
N LEU A 6 22.33 -8.80 -9.20
CA LEU A 6 22.46 -8.16 -7.89
C LEU A 6 21.87 -6.74 -7.91
N GLN A 7 20.91 -6.49 -7.03
CA GLN A 7 20.27 -5.18 -6.90
C GLN A 7 21.00 -4.37 -5.84
N ARG A 8 21.10 -3.08 -6.08
CA ARG A 8 21.86 -2.15 -5.24
C ARG A 8 20.99 -0.96 -4.86
N PRO A 9 21.29 -0.28 -3.74
CA PRO A 9 20.61 0.99 -3.47
C PRO A 9 20.89 2.01 -4.56
N TYR A 10 19.98 2.95 -4.73
CA TYR A 10 20.06 4.00 -5.75
C TYR A 10 20.23 5.33 -5.04
N ILE A 11 21.43 5.90 -5.11
CA ILE A 11 21.78 7.13 -4.37
C ILE A 11 22.46 8.09 -5.35
N HIS A 12 22.05 9.34 -5.31
CA HIS A 12 22.61 10.40 -6.13
C HIS A 12 22.55 10.10 -7.64
N GLY A 13 21.39 9.62 -8.08
CA GLY A 13 21.12 9.40 -9.50
C GLY A 13 21.74 8.14 -10.10
N GLN A 14 22.24 7.21 -9.29
CA GLN A 14 22.89 6.00 -9.80
C GLN A 14 22.84 4.86 -8.78
N TYR A 15 23.01 3.66 -9.28
CA TYR A 15 23.20 2.47 -8.42
C TYR A 15 24.59 2.53 -7.79
N VAL A 16 24.66 2.31 -6.49
CA VAL A 16 25.92 2.32 -5.73
C VAL A 16 26.04 1.03 -4.90
N ASP A 17 27.27 0.61 -4.64
CA ASP A 17 27.46 -0.51 -3.74
C ASP A 17 27.20 -0.07 -2.31
N ALA A 18 26.41 -0.89 -1.57
CA ALA A 18 26.21 -0.69 -0.15
C ALA A 18 27.52 -0.95 0.60
N THR A 19 27.72 -0.24 1.69
CA THR A 19 28.94 -0.39 2.49
C THR A 19 28.92 -1.60 3.40
N SER A 20 27.76 -2.22 3.62
CA SER A 20 27.69 -3.51 4.29
C SER A 20 28.03 -4.62 3.27
N ASN A 21 28.46 -5.77 3.80
CA ASN A 21 28.74 -6.95 2.97
C ASN A 21 27.56 -7.93 2.96
N SER A 22 26.38 -7.45 3.38
CA SER A 22 25.19 -8.30 3.54
C SER A 22 24.25 -8.15 2.35
N THR A 23 23.57 -9.24 2.03
CA THR A 23 22.48 -9.26 1.05
C THR A 23 21.27 -9.97 1.65
N PHE A 24 20.12 -9.75 1.02
CA PHE A 24 18.92 -10.54 1.25
C PHE A 24 18.34 -10.93 -0.11
N GLN A 25 17.45 -11.91 -0.11
CA GLN A 25 16.81 -12.38 -1.34
C GLN A 25 15.37 -11.90 -1.40
N THR A 26 14.94 -11.43 -2.58
CA THR A 26 13.52 -11.30 -2.85
C THR A 26 13.05 -12.56 -3.60
N ILE A 27 11.86 -13.02 -3.25
CA ILE A 27 11.33 -14.33 -3.64
C ILE A 27 10.04 -14.13 -4.43
N ASN A 28 9.90 -14.84 -5.53
CA ASN A 28 8.62 -14.90 -6.25
C ASN A 28 7.63 -15.70 -5.39
N PRO A 29 6.58 -15.06 -4.84
CA PRO A 29 5.67 -15.80 -3.96
C PRO A 29 4.81 -16.84 -4.68
N ALA A 30 4.74 -16.80 -6.01
CA ALA A 30 4.00 -17.81 -6.79
C ALA A 30 4.78 -19.11 -6.93
N THR A 31 6.12 -19.07 -6.92
CA THR A 31 6.96 -20.25 -7.20
C THR A 31 7.94 -20.59 -6.10
N GLY A 32 8.20 -19.68 -5.16
CA GLY A 32 9.23 -19.83 -4.14
C GLY A 32 10.64 -19.62 -4.66
N GLU A 33 10.81 -19.25 -5.92
CA GLU A 33 12.13 -19.05 -6.52
C GLU A 33 12.71 -17.68 -6.19
N VAL A 34 14.03 -17.61 -6.07
CA VAL A 34 14.75 -16.36 -5.85
C VAL A 34 14.66 -15.50 -7.12
N LEU A 35 14.15 -14.27 -6.98
CA LEU A 35 14.11 -13.28 -8.06
C LEU A 35 15.43 -12.51 -8.13
N ALA A 36 15.94 -12.06 -7.00
CA ALA A 36 17.15 -11.23 -6.97
C ALA A 36 17.83 -11.30 -5.61
N GLU A 37 19.15 -11.08 -5.62
CA GLU A 37 19.92 -10.73 -4.42
C GLU A 37 19.90 -9.21 -4.32
N VAL A 38 19.70 -8.68 -3.12
CA VAL A 38 19.60 -7.23 -2.87
C VAL A 38 20.59 -6.87 -1.76
N GLN A 39 21.45 -5.89 -2.01
CA GLN A 39 22.40 -5.42 -1.00
C GLN A 39 21.66 -4.73 0.17
N VAL A 40 22.13 -4.95 1.38
CA VAL A 40 21.61 -4.31 2.60
C VAL A 40 22.42 -3.05 2.86
N CYS A 41 21.76 -1.89 2.96
CA CYS A 41 22.41 -0.65 3.35
C CYS A 41 22.91 -0.72 4.80
N SER A 42 23.87 0.10 5.12
CA SER A 42 24.33 0.34 6.50
C SER A 42 23.91 1.73 6.95
N LYS A 43 24.18 2.06 8.21
CA LYS A 43 24.00 3.43 8.72
C LYS A 43 24.78 4.45 7.85
N ASN A 44 26.01 4.07 7.44
CA ASN A 44 26.84 4.93 6.61
C ASN A 44 26.18 5.23 5.26
N ASP A 45 25.50 4.25 4.67
CA ASP A 45 24.76 4.46 3.42
C ASP A 45 23.58 5.42 3.61
N ILE A 46 22.92 5.35 4.79
CA ILE A 46 21.85 6.29 5.11
C ILE A 46 22.42 7.71 5.21
N ASP A 47 23.54 7.87 5.91
CA ASP A 47 24.19 9.19 6.05
C ASP A 47 24.55 9.75 4.65
N ARG A 48 25.11 8.92 3.74
CA ARG A 48 25.40 9.28 2.34
C ARG A 48 24.12 9.67 1.58
N ALA A 49 23.04 8.94 1.79
CA ALA A 49 21.76 9.25 1.13
C ALA A 49 21.20 10.59 1.62
N VAL A 50 21.33 10.87 2.93
CA VAL A 50 20.89 12.15 3.51
C VAL A 50 21.72 13.30 2.93
N GLU A 51 23.05 13.16 2.88
CA GLU A 51 23.92 14.17 2.28
C GLU A 51 23.55 14.42 0.81
N SER A 52 23.35 13.36 0.05
CA SER A 52 22.90 13.45 -1.35
C SER A 52 21.55 14.17 -1.46
N ALA A 53 20.61 13.83 -0.57
CA ALA A 53 19.28 14.45 -0.56
C ALA A 53 19.37 15.94 -0.24
N GLN A 54 20.23 16.33 0.70
CA GLN A 54 20.45 17.76 1.02
C GLN A 54 20.98 18.54 -0.18
N GLN A 55 21.91 17.94 -0.93
CA GLN A 55 22.46 18.56 -2.15
C GLN A 55 21.39 18.70 -3.25
N GLY A 56 20.67 17.60 -3.52
CA GLY A 56 19.62 17.60 -4.55
C GLY A 56 18.46 18.52 -4.20
N GLN A 57 18.07 18.56 -2.93
CA GLN A 57 16.96 19.38 -2.47
C GLN A 57 17.20 20.87 -2.71
N LYS A 58 18.42 21.35 -2.50
CA LYS A 58 18.77 22.76 -2.78
C LYS A 58 18.54 23.10 -4.25
N VAL A 59 19.01 22.25 -5.15
CA VAL A 59 18.82 22.45 -6.61
C VAL A 59 17.32 22.42 -6.95
N TRP A 60 16.61 21.44 -6.41
CA TRP A 60 15.19 21.22 -6.70
C TRP A 60 14.31 22.35 -6.18
N ALA A 61 14.57 22.84 -4.97
CA ALA A 61 13.79 23.91 -4.34
C ALA A 61 13.97 25.27 -5.07
N GLU A 62 15.13 25.49 -5.70
CA GLU A 62 15.38 26.71 -6.47
C GLU A 62 14.59 26.74 -7.80
N MET A 63 14.15 25.56 -8.29
CA MET A 63 13.34 25.52 -9.51
C MET A 63 11.93 26.08 -9.22
N THR A 64 11.41 26.80 -10.22
CA THR A 64 10.02 27.28 -10.11
C THR A 64 9.04 26.10 -10.10
N ALA A 65 7.85 26.32 -9.59
CA ALA A 65 6.78 25.30 -9.56
C ALA A 65 6.55 24.72 -10.96
N ILE A 66 6.51 25.56 -12.00
CA ILE A 66 6.25 25.11 -13.37
C ILE A 66 7.41 24.27 -13.93
N GLN A 67 8.66 24.58 -13.55
CA GLN A 67 9.80 23.77 -13.95
C GLN A 67 9.72 22.38 -13.34
N ARG A 68 9.42 22.28 -12.04
CA ARG A 68 9.24 21.00 -11.36
C ARG A 68 8.07 20.23 -11.97
N SER A 69 6.94 20.92 -12.21
CA SER A 69 5.75 20.32 -12.83
C SER A 69 6.08 19.66 -14.17
N ARG A 70 6.85 20.37 -15.04
CA ARG A 70 7.23 19.82 -16.36
C ARG A 70 8.08 18.56 -16.23
N ILE A 71 9.01 18.53 -15.28
CA ILE A 71 9.86 17.35 -15.05
C ILE A 71 9.04 16.18 -14.51
N LEU A 72 8.15 16.44 -13.53
CA LEU A 72 7.31 15.38 -12.98
C LEU A 72 6.36 14.82 -14.04
N ASN A 73 5.83 15.66 -14.93
CA ASN A 73 4.98 15.19 -16.02
C ASN A 73 5.76 14.32 -17.05
N LYS A 74 7.07 14.54 -17.22
CA LYS A 74 7.89 13.60 -18.01
C LYS A 74 7.95 12.22 -17.32
N ALA A 75 8.10 12.21 -15.99
CA ALA A 75 8.09 10.94 -15.25
C ALA A 75 6.73 10.23 -15.40
N VAL A 76 5.62 10.98 -15.39
CA VAL A 76 4.27 10.41 -15.66
C VAL A 76 4.24 9.73 -17.03
N ALA A 77 4.75 10.40 -18.07
CA ALA A 77 4.76 9.85 -19.43
C ALA A 77 5.58 8.54 -19.48
N ILE A 78 6.75 8.51 -18.84
CA ILE A 78 7.60 7.32 -18.81
C ILE A 78 6.90 6.17 -18.04
N LEU A 79 6.26 6.46 -16.91
CA LEU A 79 5.50 5.46 -16.15
C LEU A 79 4.42 4.82 -17.02
N ARG A 80 3.66 5.64 -17.75
CA ARG A 80 2.59 5.15 -18.63
C ARG A 80 3.14 4.35 -19.81
N GLU A 81 4.22 4.82 -20.42
CA GLU A 81 4.89 4.10 -21.52
C GLU A 81 5.42 2.74 -21.07
N ARG A 82 5.98 2.66 -19.86
CA ARG A 82 6.58 1.43 -19.33
C ARG A 82 5.61 0.66 -18.42
N ASN A 83 4.31 0.94 -18.51
CA ASN A 83 3.29 0.34 -17.63
C ASN A 83 3.41 -1.19 -17.55
N ASP A 84 3.40 -1.86 -18.70
CA ASP A 84 3.39 -3.34 -18.73
C ASP A 84 4.69 -3.94 -18.20
N GLU A 85 5.83 -3.31 -18.49
CA GLU A 85 7.13 -3.74 -17.96
C GLU A 85 7.12 -3.67 -16.43
N LEU A 86 6.69 -2.53 -15.89
CA LEU A 86 6.65 -2.30 -14.44
C LEU A 86 5.62 -3.21 -13.77
N ALA A 87 4.46 -3.41 -14.39
CA ALA A 87 3.40 -4.26 -13.87
C ALA A 87 3.85 -5.73 -13.79
N LYS A 88 4.59 -6.21 -14.79
CA LYS A 88 5.15 -7.56 -14.76
C LYS A 88 6.14 -7.72 -13.62
N LEU A 89 7.00 -6.73 -13.42
CA LEU A 89 7.96 -6.74 -12.31
C LEU A 89 7.24 -6.71 -10.95
N GLU A 90 6.21 -5.86 -10.84
CA GLU A 90 5.38 -5.76 -9.62
C GLU A 90 4.71 -7.11 -9.33
N SER A 91 4.17 -7.78 -10.36
CA SER A 91 3.54 -9.09 -10.21
C SER A 91 4.53 -10.16 -9.74
N LEU A 92 5.72 -10.19 -10.32
CA LEU A 92 6.75 -11.16 -9.93
C LEU A 92 7.20 -10.96 -8.48
N ASP A 93 7.35 -9.69 -8.07
CA ASP A 93 7.87 -9.35 -6.73
C ASP A 93 6.79 -9.49 -5.64
N SER A 94 5.53 -9.18 -5.95
CA SER A 94 4.45 -9.13 -4.96
C SER A 94 3.49 -10.32 -5.01
N GLY A 95 3.43 -11.03 -6.13
CA GLY A 95 2.47 -12.11 -6.36
C GLY A 95 1.11 -11.66 -6.88
N LYS A 96 0.89 -10.36 -7.03
CA LYS A 96 -0.40 -9.82 -7.52
C LYS A 96 -0.60 -10.17 -8.99
N ALA A 97 -1.84 -10.44 -9.38
CA ALA A 97 -2.18 -10.74 -10.77
C ALA A 97 -1.79 -9.58 -11.70
N PHE A 98 -1.24 -9.89 -12.86
CA PHE A 98 -0.86 -8.89 -13.87
C PHE A 98 -2.08 -8.08 -14.33
N SER A 99 -3.25 -8.71 -14.40
CA SER A 99 -4.51 -8.01 -14.70
C SER A 99 -4.78 -6.86 -13.73
N GLU A 100 -4.30 -6.99 -12.48
CA GLU A 100 -4.44 -5.97 -11.44
C GLU A 100 -3.28 -4.97 -11.50
N THR A 101 -2.03 -5.43 -11.52
CA THR A 101 -0.88 -4.52 -11.47
C THR A 101 -0.83 -3.60 -12.69
N SER A 102 -1.24 -4.08 -13.88
CA SER A 102 -1.22 -3.29 -15.12
C SER A 102 -2.35 -2.27 -15.20
N THR A 103 -3.47 -2.52 -14.52
CA THR A 103 -4.63 -1.62 -14.60
C THR A 103 -4.75 -0.71 -13.37
N VAL A 104 -4.12 -1.06 -12.26
CA VAL A 104 -4.26 -0.29 -11.01
C VAL A 104 -2.92 0.23 -10.50
N ASP A 105 -1.95 -0.64 -10.19
CA ASP A 105 -0.76 -0.23 -9.44
C ASP A 105 0.03 0.87 -10.12
N ILE A 106 0.40 0.65 -11.37
CA ILE A 106 1.22 1.61 -12.12
C ILE A 106 0.36 2.80 -12.55
N THR A 107 -0.83 2.51 -13.07
CA THR A 107 -1.75 3.53 -13.60
C THR A 107 -2.12 4.55 -12.52
N THR A 108 -2.61 4.08 -11.36
CA THR A 108 -3.04 5.00 -10.31
C THR A 108 -1.85 5.70 -9.65
N GLY A 109 -0.68 5.04 -9.61
CA GLY A 109 0.55 5.70 -9.17
C GLY A 109 0.91 6.86 -10.08
N ALA A 110 0.85 6.65 -11.40
CA ALA A 110 1.09 7.71 -12.38
C ALA A 110 0.06 8.84 -12.26
N ASP A 111 -1.22 8.49 -12.03
CA ASP A 111 -2.30 9.48 -11.86
C ASP A 111 -2.03 10.38 -10.64
N VAL A 112 -1.56 9.81 -9.53
CA VAL A 112 -1.23 10.59 -8.33
C VAL A 112 -0.06 11.55 -8.63
N LEU A 113 0.96 11.08 -9.34
CA LEU A 113 2.09 11.95 -9.72
C LEU A 113 1.60 13.08 -10.64
N GLU A 114 0.74 12.76 -11.61
CA GLU A 114 0.16 13.77 -12.51
C GLU A 114 -0.65 14.80 -11.74
N TYR A 115 -1.46 14.35 -10.77
CA TYR A 115 -2.25 15.24 -9.92
C TYR A 115 -1.35 16.25 -9.19
N TYR A 116 -0.30 15.77 -8.50
CA TYR A 116 0.57 16.66 -7.75
C TYR A 116 1.40 17.56 -8.67
N ALA A 117 1.84 17.07 -9.83
CA ALA A 117 2.50 17.90 -10.83
C ALA A 117 1.57 19.02 -11.33
N GLY A 118 0.29 18.69 -11.50
CA GLY A 118 -0.74 19.61 -12.00
C GLY A 118 -1.10 20.73 -11.04
N ILE A 119 -1.22 20.42 -9.74
CA ILE A 119 -1.62 21.42 -8.74
C ILE A 119 -0.46 22.26 -8.22
N LEU A 120 0.77 21.90 -8.57
CA LEU A 120 1.95 22.57 -8.04
C LEU A 120 1.96 24.08 -8.30
N PRO A 121 1.62 24.56 -9.50
CA PRO A 121 1.64 26.00 -9.77
C PRO A 121 0.65 26.84 -8.97
N VAL A 122 -0.36 26.21 -8.34
CA VAL A 122 -1.37 26.94 -7.53
C VAL A 122 -1.15 26.77 -6.03
N LEU A 123 0.02 26.30 -5.63
CA LEU A 123 0.36 26.16 -4.21
C LEU A 123 0.74 27.54 -3.65
N GLU A 124 -0.23 28.23 -3.09
CA GLU A 124 -0.13 29.63 -2.68
C GLU A 124 -0.13 29.78 -1.15
N GLY A 125 0.36 30.95 -0.70
CA GLY A 125 0.17 31.42 0.66
C GLY A 125 -1.05 32.33 0.76
N GLN A 126 -1.21 32.98 1.91
CA GLN A 126 -2.33 33.88 2.20
C GLN A 126 -1.78 35.23 2.63
N GLN A 127 -2.58 36.27 2.38
CA GLN A 127 -2.33 37.60 2.95
C GLN A 127 -3.58 37.93 3.82
N ILE A 128 -3.34 38.20 5.10
CA ILE A 128 -4.40 38.36 6.11
C ILE A 128 -4.29 39.77 6.69
N PRO A 129 -5.25 40.67 6.44
CA PRO A 129 -5.23 41.98 7.05
C PRO A 129 -5.57 41.92 8.55
N LEU A 130 -4.81 42.59 9.38
CA LEU A 130 -5.05 42.67 10.83
C LEU A 130 -5.71 43.98 11.21
N ARG A 131 -5.16 45.09 10.73
CA ARG A 131 -5.70 46.46 10.90
C ARG A 131 -5.14 47.31 9.77
N SER A 132 -5.55 48.55 9.68
CA SER A 132 -5.22 49.40 8.55
C SER A 132 -3.73 49.54 8.22
N SER A 133 -2.85 49.37 9.21
CA SER A 133 -1.40 49.52 9.05
C SER A 133 -0.63 48.20 9.19
N SER A 134 -1.31 47.07 9.34
CA SER A 134 -0.64 45.80 9.62
C SER A 134 -1.31 44.62 8.90
N PHE A 135 -0.50 43.71 8.41
CA PHE A 135 -0.99 42.48 7.80
C PHE A 135 0.02 41.34 8.04
N VAL A 136 -0.45 40.12 7.86
CA VAL A 136 0.36 38.89 7.89
C VAL A 136 0.29 38.25 6.51
N TYR A 137 1.38 37.68 6.07
CA TYR A 137 1.36 36.79 4.90
C TYR A 137 2.04 35.48 5.26
N THR A 138 1.57 34.41 4.62
CA THR A 138 2.17 33.08 4.77
C THR A 138 2.83 32.64 3.47
N ARG A 139 3.85 31.81 3.58
CA ARG A 139 4.51 31.19 2.43
C ARG A 139 4.55 29.69 2.66
N ARG A 140 4.36 28.92 1.59
CA ARG A 140 4.56 27.47 1.59
C ARG A 140 6.02 27.22 1.23
N GLU A 141 6.75 26.55 2.10
CA GLU A 141 8.17 26.22 1.87
C GLU A 141 8.38 24.72 2.06
N PRO A 142 9.34 24.11 1.32
CA PRO A 142 9.64 22.72 1.52
C PRO A 142 10.24 22.44 2.90
N LEU A 143 9.96 21.26 3.43
CA LEU A 143 10.53 20.81 4.71
C LEU A 143 12.03 20.53 4.59
N GLY A 144 12.48 20.11 3.41
CA GLY A 144 13.88 19.76 3.15
C GLY A 144 14.02 18.30 2.76
N VAL A 145 14.70 17.51 3.58
CA VAL A 145 14.87 16.07 3.35
C VAL A 145 13.79 15.32 4.11
N VAL A 146 13.08 14.43 3.43
CA VAL A 146 12.01 13.61 4.04
C VAL A 146 12.28 12.13 3.75
N ALA A 147 11.75 11.25 4.60
CA ALA A 147 11.85 9.82 4.41
C ALA A 147 10.48 9.22 4.08
N GLY A 148 10.46 8.30 3.13
CA GLY A 148 9.30 7.47 2.85
C GLY A 148 9.63 6.01 3.18
N ILE A 149 8.76 5.34 3.94
CA ILE A 149 8.90 3.93 4.26
C ILE A 149 7.67 3.23 3.69
N GLY A 150 7.89 2.35 2.71
CA GLY A 150 6.84 1.67 1.99
C GLY A 150 6.46 0.32 2.57
N ALA A 151 5.36 -0.22 2.04
CA ALA A 151 4.86 -1.54 2.38
C ALA A 151 4.85 -2.42 1.14
N TRP A 152 4.68 -3.72 1.35
CA TRP A 152 4.88 -4.72 0.30
C TRP A 152 3.62 -4.99 -0.56
N ASN A 153 2.47 -4.48 -0.16
CA ASN A 153 1.21 -4.81 -0.87
C ASN A 153 0.98 -3.99 -2.16
N TYR A 154 1.47 -2.76 -2.19
CA TYR A 154 1.40 -1.89 -3.39
C TYR A 154 2.73 -1.15 -3.55
N PRO A 155 3.81 -1.88 -3.86
CA PRO A 155 5.18 -1.33 -3.77
C PRO A 155 5.40 -0.02 -4.52
N ILE A 156 5.22 0.00 -5.85
CA ILE A 156 5.48 1.21 -6.64
C ILE A 156 4.42 2.29 -6.38
N GLN A 157 3.16 1.88 -6.18
CA GLN A 157 2.08 2.83 -5.93
C GLN A 157 2.33 3.60 -4.63
N ILE A 158 2.73 2.91 -3.56
CA ILE A 158 3.04 3.55 -2.28
C ILE A 158 4.27 4.46 -2.41
N ALA A 159 5.28 4.02 -3.17
CA ALA A 159 6.44 4.87 -3.44
C ALA A 159 6.01 6.17 -4.14
N LEU A 160 5.10 6.07 -5.10
CA LEU A 160 4.56 7.25 -5.80
C LEU A 160 3.66 8.09 -4.90
N TRP A 161 2.80 7.47 -4.08
CA TRP A 161 1.94 8.22 -3.15
C TRP A 161 2.75 9.07 -2.18
N LYS A 162 3.96 8.62 -1.81
CA LYS A 162 4.82 9.37 -0.89
C LYS A 162 5.72 10.36 -1.64
N SER A 163 6.31 9.94 -2.77
CA SER A 163 7.25 10.79 -3.48
C SER A 163 6.56 11.92 -4.26
N ALA A 164 5.37 11.68 -4.83
CA ALA A 164 4.70 12.69 -5.65
C ALA A 164 4.46 14.00 -4.87
N PRO A 165 3.76 14.00 -3.73
CA PRO A 165 3.59 15.24 -2.97
C PRO A 165 4.91 15.81 -2.44
N ALA A 166 5.84 14.95 -2.01
CA ALA A 166 7.12 15.40 -1.46
C ALA A 166 7.93 16.16 -2.53
N LEU A 167 8.11 15.55 -3.70
CA LEU A 167 8.90 16.15 -4.77
C LEU A 167 8.18 17.38 -5.34
N ALA A 168 6.87 17.30 -5.56
CA ALA A 168 6.10 18.45 -6.03
C ALA A 168 6.33 19.66 -5.12
N ALA A 169 6.27 19.48 -3.80
CA ALA A 169 6.45 20.58 -2.85
C ALA A 169 7.91 21.06 -2.69
N GLY A 170 8.86 20.49 -3.44
CA GLY A 170 10.25 20.94 -3.41
C GLY A 170 11.16 20.22 -2.42
N ASN A 171 10.68 19.11 -1.85
CA ASN A 171 11.47 18.30 -0.93
C ASN A 171 12.32 17.28 -1.71
N ALA A 172 13.35 16.74 -1.04
CA ALA A 172 14.04 15.53 -1.50
C ALA A 172 13.61 14.37 -0.60
N MET A 173 13.49 13.18 -1.18
CA MET A 173 13.02 12.00 -0.44
C MET A 173 14.05 10.88 -0.49
N ILE A 174 14.24 10.24 0.66
CA ILE A 174 14.92 8.95 0.76
C ILE A 174 13.82 7.92 1.01
N PHE A 175 13.65 7.00 0.07
CA PHE A 175 12.59 5.99 0.14
C PHE A 175 13.20 4.64 0.49
N LYS A 176 12.62 3.99 1.50
CA LYS A 176 12.95 2.60 1.85
C LYS A 176 11.79 1.71 1.47
N ALA A 177 11.97 0.87 0.47
CA ALA A 177 11.00 -0.14 0.09
C ALA A 177 10.94 -1.24 1.16
N SER A 178 9.84 -1.99 1.19
CA SER A 178 9.80 -3.23 1.96
C SER A 178 10.86 -4.20 1.43
N GLU A 179 11.50 -4.94 2.31
CA GLU A 179 12.44 -5.98 1.94
C GLU A 179 11.76 -7.16 1.21
N VAL A 180 10.44 -7.27 1.33
CA VAL A 180 9.66 -8.29 0.62
C VAL A 180 9.52 -7.95 -0.86
N THR A 181 9.38 -6.64 -1.19
CA THR A 181 9.10 -6.19 -2.56
C THR A 181 9.91 -4.93 -2.90
N PRO A 182 11.24 -5.06 -3.05
CA PRO A 182 12.08 -3.86 -3.24
C PRO A 182 12.26 -3.41 -4.69
N LEU A 183 11.87 -4.22 -5.69
CA LEU A 183 12.38 -4.06 -7.06
C LEU A 183 11.82 -2.85 -7.80
N THR A 184 10.52 -2.61 -7.71
CA THR A 184 9.89 -1.52 -8.49
C THR A 184 10.22 -0.13 -7.97
N ALA A 185 10.52 0.02 -6.67
CA ALA A 185 10.99 1.31 -6.14
C ALA A 185 12.33 1.72 -6.75
N LEU A 186 13.21 0.75 -7.01
CA LEU A 186 14.49 1.00 -7.70
C LEU A 186 14.24 1.47 -9.14
N LYS A 187 13.27 0.87 -9.84
CA LYS A 187 12.88 1.31 -11.19
C LYS A 187 12.28 2.72 -11.17
N LEU A 188 11.51 3.05 -10.15
CA LEU A 188 10.98 4.41 -10.01
C LEU A 188 12.12 5.44 -9.89
N ALA A 189 13.19 5.11 -9.16
CA ALA A 189 14.35 6.00 -9.05
C ALA A 189 15.01 6.24 -10.42
N GLU A 190 15.16 5.18 -11.24
CA GLU A 190 15.67 5.33 -12.62
C GLU A 190 14.76 6.27 -13.42
N ILE A 191 13.44 6.08 -13.33
CA ILE A 191 12.45 6.86 -14.07
C ILE A 191 12.53 8.35 -13.68
N TYR A 192 12.64 8.66 -12.40
CA TYR A 192 12.79 10.06 -11.97
C TYR A 192 14.07 10.69 -12.54
N THR A 193 15.18 9.95 -12.52
CA THR A 193 16.45 10.43 -13.09
C THR A 193 16.31 10.65 -14.61
N GLU A 194 15.73 9.70 -15.32
CA GLU A 194 15.48 9.79 -16.77
C GLU A 194 14.59 10.99 -17.12
N ALA A 195 13.61 11.30 -16.29
CA ALA A 195 12.72 12.44 -16.48
C ALA A 195 13.41 13.79 -16.26
N GLY A 196 14.57 13.80 -15.61
CA GLY A 196 15.33 15.01 -15.33
C GLY A 196 15.23 15.51 -13.89
N VAL A 197 14.74 14.70 -12.97
CA VAL A 197 14.77 15.03 -11.54
C VAL A 197 16.25 15.09 -11.12
N PRO A 198 16.71 16.16 -10.48
CA PRO A 198 18.13 16.29 -10.12
C PRO A 198 18.61 15.16 -9.20
N HIS A 199 19.89 14.81 -9.36
CA HIS A 199 20.50 13.77 -8.54
C HIS A 199 20.34 14.10 -7.06
N GLY A 200 19.99 13.11 -6.28
CA GLY A 200 19.77 13.26 -4.83
C GLY A 200 18.34 13.60 -4.43
N VAL A 201 17.49 14.08 -5.34
CA VAL A 201 16.11 14.44 -5.01
C VAL A 201 15.27 13.21 -4.66
N PHE A 202 15.55 12.07 -5.30
CA PHE A 202 14.91 10.81 -4.95
C PHE A 202 15.97 9.72 -4.85
N ASN A 203 16.10 9.14 -3.66
CA ASN A 203 17.06 8.07 -3.36
C ASN A 203 16.29 6.87 -2.84
N VAL A 204 16.75 5.66 -3.18
CA VAL A 204 16.14 4.42 -2.67
C VAL A 204 17.20 3.62 -1.92
N VAL A 205 16.92 3.34 -0.65
CA VAL A 205 17.77 2.54 0.22
C VAL A 205 17.09 1.19 0.49
N THR A 206 17.90 0.16 0.68
CA THR A 206 17.45 -1.23 0.75
C THR A 206 17.87 -1.87 2.06
N GLY A 207 16.99 -2.73 2.59
CA GLY A 207 17.24 -3.44 3.83
C GLY A 207 16.00 -3.60 4.68
N SER A 208 16.18 -4.15 5.86
CA SER A 208 15.12 -4.50 6.81
C SER A 208 14.59 -3.31 7.59
N GLY A 209 13.82 -3.60 8.62
CA GLY A 209 13.30 -2.59 9.55
C GLY A 209 14.38 -1.78 10.26
N GLU A 210 15.58 -2.33 10.42
CA GLU A 210 16.71 -1.59 11.01
C GLU A 210 17.05 -0.35 10.17
N ILE A 211 17.05 -0.50 8.84
CA ILE A 211 17.34 0.62 7.93
C ILE A 211 16.23 1.68 8.03
N GLY A 212 14.98 1.24 8.17
CA GLY A 212 13.86 2.14 8.47
C GLY A 212 14.10 2.92 9.78
N GLY A 213 14.63 2.25 10.79
CA GLY A 213 14.97 2.85 12.07
C GLY A 213 16.03 3.95 11.94
N TYR A 214 17.07 3.72 11.13
CA TYR A 214 18.09 4.75 10.87
C TYR A 214 17.49 5.99 10.21
N LEU A 215 16.58 5.80 9.25
CA LEU A 215 15.87 6.93 8.61
C LEU A 215 15.01 7.69 9.62
N THR A 216 14.25 6.95 10.42
CA THR A 216 13.30 7.53 11.37
C THR A 216 14.01 8.35 12.45
N SER A 217 15.19 7.90 12.88
CA SER A 217 15.95 8.57 13.95
C SER A 217 16.99 9.56 13.43
N HIS A 218 17.14 9.73 12.11
CA HIS A 218 18.19 10.63 11.57
C HIS A 218 17.83 12.10 11.88
N PRO A 219 18.74 12.87 12.48
CA PRO A 219 18.43 14.25 12.90
C PRO A 219 18.13 15.20 11.73
N ASP A 220 18.69 14.95 10.54
CA ASP A 220 18.56 15.81 9.38
C ASP A 220 17.39 15.42 8.47
N ILE A 221 16.54 14.49 8.90
CA ILE A 221 15.28 14.16 8.20
C ILE A 221 14.15 14.88 8.93
N ALA A 222 13.43 15.73 8.19
CA ALA A 222 12.41 16.61 8.76
C ALA A 222 11.04 15.93 8.92
N LYS A 223 10.79 14.85 8.15
CA LYS A 223 9.48 14.17 8.17
C LYS A 223 9.67 12.71 7.75
N VAL A 224 8.86 11.83 8.35
CA VAL A 224 8.76 10.43 7.93
C VAL A 224 7.31 10.15 7.52
N SER A 225 7.14 9.59 6.31
CA SER A 225 5.85 9.06 5.86
C SER A 225 5.96 7.53 5.85
N PHE A 226 5.18 6.88 6.69
CA PHE A 226 5.23 5.44 6.92
C PHE A 226 3.94 4.76 6.47
N THR A 227 4.06 3.63 5.77
CA THR A 227 2.94 2.71 5.52
C THR A 227 3.31 1.34 6.06
N GLY A 228 2.41 0.74 6.84
CA GLY A 228 2.65 -0.60 7.39
C GLY A 228 1.76 -0.92 8.57
N GLY A 229 2.14 -1.94 9.32
CA GLY A 229 1.36 -2.38 10.47
C GLY A 229 1.40 -1.42 11.66
N VAL A 230 0.33 -1.41 12.44
CA VAL A 230 0.16 -0.52 13.61
C VAL A 230 1.33 -0.65 14.60
N SER A 231 1.77 -1.89 14.87
CA SER A 231 2.86 -2.12 15.85
C SER A 231 4.18 -1.46 15.41
N THR A 232 4.49 -1.52 14.10
CA THR A 232 5.68 -0.85 13.55
C THR A 232 5.47 0.67 13.52
N GLY A 233 4.27 1.13 13.18
CA GLY A 233 3.94 2.56 13.21
C GLY A 233 4.19 3.19 14.57
N LYS A 234 3.83 2.49 15.66
CA LYS A 234 4.10 2.96 17.02
C LYS A 234 5.61 3.11 17.27
N LYS A 235 6.43 2.17 16.77
CA LYS A 235 7.90 2.25 16.89
C LYS A 235 8.46 3.45 16.12
N VAL A 236 7.97 3.63 14.88
CA VAL A 236 8.38 4.77 14.02
C VAL A 236 8.05 6.10 14.70
N MET A 237 6.85 6.23 15.24
CA MET A 237 6.42 7.45 15.92
C MET A 237 7.28 7.73 17.16
N ALA A 238 7.55 6.70 17.97
CA ALA A 238 8.40 6.84 19.16
C ALA A 238 9.83 7.24 18.79
N GLN A 239 10.42 6.62 17.76
CA GLN A 239 11.77 6.94 17.30
C GLN A 239 11.85 8.38 16.76
N ALA A 240 10.86 8.80 15.98
CA ALA A 240 10.79 10.15 15.42
C ALA A 240 10.72 11.19 16.55
N ALA A 241 9.88 10.94 17.54
CA ALA A 241 9.72 11.83 18.70
C ALA A 241 11.02 11.94 19.49
N ASN A 242 11.71 10.82 19.67
CA ASN A 242 12.96 10.79 20.48
C ASN A 242 14.18 11.35 19.71
N SER A 243 14.09 11.54 18.40
CA SER A 243 15.22 12.06 17.61
C SER A 243 15.19 13.59 17.52
N SER A 244 14.36 14.16 16.67
CA SER A 244 14.33 15.61 16.40
C SER A 244 12.92 16.18 16.43
N LEU A 245 11.94 15.45 16.97
CA LEU A 245 10.52 15.81 16.96
C LEU A 245 10.00 15.98 15.53
N LYS A 246 10.54 15.21 14.58
CA LYS A 246 10.14 15.32 13.18
C LYS A 246 8.67 14.94 12.98
N GLU A 247 8.07 15.48 11.96
CA GLU A 247 6.69 15.13 11.59
C GLU A 247 6.58 13.68 11.14
N VAL A 248 5.45 13.05 11.45
CA VAL A 248 5.14 11.71 10.95
C VAL A 248 3.74 11.69 10.33
N THR A 249 3.64 11.02 9.19
CA THR A 249 2.37 10.63 8.57
C THR A 249 2.29 9.11 8.60
N MET A 250 1.18 8.60 9.12
CA MET A 250 0.96 7.16 9.31
C MET A 250 -0.17 6.67 8.41
N GLU A 251 0.17 5.77 7.49
CA GLU A 251 -0.79 5.01 6.71
C GLU A 251 -0.77 3.59 7.24
N LEU A 252 -1.81 3.21 7.98
CA LEU A 252 -1.85 1.98 8.75
C LEU A 252 -3.03 1.11 8.32
N GLY A 253 -3.04 -0.11 8.80
CA GLY A 253 -4.13 -1.04 8.56
C GLY A 253 -5.35 -0.78 9.43
N GLY A 254 -6.35 -1.60 9.25
CA GLY A 254 -7.59 -1.48 9.99
C GLY A 254 -8.51 -2.67 9.83
N LYS A 255 -9.72 -2.51 10.32
CA LYS A 255 -10.77 -3.53 10.30
C LYS A 255 -12.08 -2.84 9.88
N SER A 256 -12.08 -2.26 8.69
CA SER A 256 -13.22 -1.46 8.20
C SER A 256 -14.49 -2.30 8.11
N PRO A 257 -15.64 -1.75 8.48
CA PRO A 257 -16.93 -2.41 8.27
C PRO A 257 -17.45 -2.18 6.84
N LEU A 258 -18.02 -3.20 6.25
CA LEU A 258 -18.88 -3.12 5.07
C LEU A 258 -20.30 -3.36 5.56
N ILE A 259 -21.18 -2.38 5.40
CA ILE A 259 -22.55 -2.45 5.95
C ILE A 259 -23.54 -2.58 4.79
N ILE A 260 -24.30 -3.66 4.77
CA ILE A 260 -25.35 -3.91 3.78
C ILE A 260 -26.69 -3.48 4.38
N CYS A 261 -27.40 -2.59 3.71
CA CYS A 261 -28.71 -2.09 4.15
C CYS A 261 -29.82 -3.07 3.76
N GLU A 262 -30.96 -3.00 4.45
CA GLU A 262 -32.08 -3.92 4.21
C GLU A 262 -32.66 -3.83 2.80
N ASP A 263 -32.54 -2.66 2.19
CA ASP A 263 -33.03 -2.39 0.83
C ASP A 263 -31.93 -2.39 -0.25
N ALA A 264 -30.74 -2.92 0.09
CA ALA A 264 -29.63 -2.97 -0.87
C ALA A 264 -29.87 -3.98 -1.98
N ASP A 265 -29.35 -3.68 -3.17
CA ASP A 265 -29.23 -4.65 -4.25
C ASP A 265 -28.20 -5.70 -3.83
N LEU A 266 -28.64 -6.94 -3.60
CA LEU A 266 -27.78 -8.00 -3.09
C LEU A 266 -26.73 -8.49 -4.09
N ASP A 267 -26.98 -8.37 -5.39
CA ASP A 267 -25.95 -8.71 -6.38
C ASP A 267 -24.81 -7.69 -6.33
N LEU A 268 -25.16 -6.41 -6.33
CA LEU A 268 -24.16 -5.35 -6.17
C LEU A 268 -23.45 -5.47 -4.83
N ALA A 269 -24.17 -5.76 -3.75
CA ALA A 269 -23.58 -5.91 -2.41
C ALA A 269 -22.57 -7.06 -2.38
N ALA A 270 -22.90 -8.19 -3.03
CA ALA A 270 -21.98 -9.33 -3.10
C ALA A 270 -20.74 -8.99 -3.95
N ASP A 271 -20.91 -8.30 -5.09
CA ASP A 271 -19.77 -7.87 -5.90
C ASP A 271 -18.81 -6.97 -5.11
N ILE A 272 -19.36 -6.00 -4.39
CA ILE A 272 -18.58 -5.09 -3.53
C ILE A 272 -17.87 -5.87 -2.41
N ALA A 273 -18.56 -6.82 -1.79
CA ALA A 273 -17.97 -7.63 -0.72
C ALA A 273 -16.83 -8.51 -1.25
N MET A 274 -16.98 -9.08 -2.45
CA MET A 274 -15.91 -9.85 -3.09
C MET A 274 -14.69 -8.96 -3.32
N MET A 275 -14.89 -7.79 -3.92
CA MET A 275 -13.80 -6.85 -4.16
C MET A 275 -13.17 -6.41 -2.83
N ALA A 276 -13.97 -6.09 -1.82
CA ALA A 276 -13.50 -5.60 -0.52
C ALA A 276 -12.78 -6.67 0.32
N ASN A 277 -12.75 -7.93 -0.13
CA ASN A 277 -12.13 -9.00 0.66
C ASN A 277 -11.13 -9.85 -0.12
N PHE A 278 -11.24 -9.90 -1.46
CA PHE A 278 -10.41 -10.82 -2.26
C PHE A 278 -9.52 -10.13 -3.29
N TYR A 279 -9.78 -8.87 -3.61
CA TYR A 279 -8.88 -8.09 -4.47
C TYR A 279 -7.48 -8.03 -3.83
N SER A 280 -6.43 -8.16 -4.63
CA SER A 280 -5.04 -8.25 -4.13
C SER A 280 -4.86 -9.37 -3.11
N SER A 281 -5.62 -10.46 -3.22
CA SER A 281 -5.63 -11.58 -2.26
C SER A 281 -5.89 -11.08 -0.83
N GLY A 282 -6.74 -10.04 -0.69
CA GLY A 282 -7.14 -9.49 0.59
C GLY A 282 -6.12 -8.56 1.24
N GLN A 283 -5.04 -8.23 0.56
CA GLN A 283 -3.92 -7.48 1.13
C GLN A 283 -4.08 -5.97 0.94
N VAL A 284 -5.22 -5.43 1.38
CA VAL A 284 -5.58 -4.02 1.19
C VAL A 284 -5.98 -3.41 2.52
N CYS A 285 -5.34 -2.29 2.90
CA CYS A 285 -5.54 -1.62 4.20
C CYS A 285 -6.95 -1.06 4.38
N THR A 286 -7.67 -0.78 3.29
CA THR A 286 -9.03 -0.20 3.33
C THR A 286 -10.13 -1.26 3.21
N ASN A 287 -9.79 -2.55 3.18
CA ASN A 287 -10.75 -3.64 2.97
C ASN A 287 -11.87 -3.66 4.03
N GLY A 288 -13.11 -3.86 3.56
CA GLY A 288 -14.30 -3.99 4.40
C GLY A 288 -14.46 -5.43 4.91
N THR A 289 -13.53 -5.86 5.75
CA THR A 289 -13.42 -7.28 6.15
C THR A 289 -14.43 -7.72 7.20
N ARG A 290 -15.12 -6.77 7.84
CA ARG A 290 -16.28 -7.07 8.71
C ARG A 290 -17.53 -6.75 7.90
N VAL A 291 -18.15 -7.80 7.34
CA VAL A 291 -19.31 -7.65 6.46
C VAL A 291 -20.59 -7.84 7.30
N PHE A 292 -21.30 -6.74 7.54
CA PHE A 292 -22.53 -6.74 8.34
C PHE A 292 -23.73 -6.89 7.42
N VAL A 293 -24.48 -7.99 7.61
CA VAL A 293 -25.61 -8.33 6.75
C VAL A 293 -26.88 -8.45 7.62
N PRO A 294 -28.00 -7.81 7.20
CA PRO A 294 -29.28 -8.03 7.90
C PRO A 294 -29.65 -9.51 7.93
N LEU A 295 -30.18 -9.98 9.05
CA LEU A 295 -30.52 -11.39 9.25
C LEU A 295 -31.44 -11.93 8.13
N ALA A 296 -32.40 -11.12 7.71
CA ALA A 296 -33.38 -11.52 6.66
C ALA A 296 -32.71 -11.75 5.30
N LEU A 297 -31.59 -11.11 5.02
CA LEU A 297 -30.88 -11.19 3.73
C LEU A 297 -29.69 -12.15 3.76
N LYS A 298 -29.32 -12.62 4.95
CA LYS A 298 -28.06 -13.34 5.18
C LYS A 298 -27.92 -14.60 4.33
N ALA A 299 -28.96 -15.45 4.30
CA ALA A 299 -28.91 -16.72 3.56
C ALA A 299 -28.71 -16.50 2.06
N GLU A 300 -29.48 -15.56 1.49
CA GLU A 300 -29.34 -15.22 0.08
C GLU A 300 -27.98 -14.60 -0.22
N PHE A 301 -27.51 -13.72 0.67
CA PHE A 301 -26.18 -13.10 0.51
C PHE A 301 -25.07 -14.16 0.53
N GLU A 302 -25.11 -15.11 1.48
CA GLU A 302 -24.13 -16.20 1.57
C GLU A 302 -24.10 -17.03 0.27
N GLU A 303 -25.27 -17.34 -0.28
CA GLU A 303 -25.37 -18.06 -1.55
C GLU A 303 -24.71 -17.28 -2.69
N LYS A 304 -25.02 -15.97 -2.78
CA LYS A 304 -24.43 -15.10 -3.82
C LYS A 304 -22.90 -14.99 -3.69
N ILE A 305 -22.37 -14.97 -2.47
CA ILE A 305 -20.92 -14.96 -2.23
C ILE A 305 -20.31 -16.30 -2.72
N LEU A 306 -20.92 -17.43 -2.38
CA LEU A 306 -20.39 -18.73 -2.81
C LEU A 306 -20.34 -18.86 -4.33
N GLN A 307 -21.40 -18.42 -5.02
CA GLN A 307 -21.45 -18.41 -6.48
C GLN A 307 -20.29 -17.60 -7.07
N ARG A 308 -19.93 -16.47 -6.46
CA ARG A 308 -18.87 -15.59 -6.94
C ARG A 308 -17.47 -16.16 -6.64
N VAL A 309 -17.32 -16.82 -5.50
CA VAL A 309 -16.04 -17.48 -5.16
C VAL A 309 -15.67 -18.53 -6.22
N GLU A 310 -16.68 -19.25 -6.75
CA GLU A 310 -16.46 -20.26 -7.82
C GLU A 310 -15.86 -19.65 -9.10
N HIS A 311 -16.01 -18.33 -9.32
CA HIS A 311 -15.50 -17.65 -10.49
C HIS A 311 -14.10 -17.06 -10.29
N ILE A 312 -13.52 -17.21 -9.09
CA ILE A 312 -12.13 -16.79 -8.82
C ILE A 312 -11.19 -17.72 -9.60
N ARG A 313 -10.33 -17.13 -10.42
CA ARG A 313 -9.33 -17.87 -11.20
C ARG A 313 -7.96 -17.70 -10.54
N MET A 314 -7.64 -18.63 -9.66
CA MET A 314 -6.34 -18.69 -9.01
C MET A 314 -5.31 -19.25 -10.01
N GLY A 315 -4.16 -18.60 -10.12
CA GLY A 315 -3.18 -19.03 -11.13
C GLY A 315 -1.83 -18.32 -11.04
N ASP A 316 -1.00 -18.56 -12.06
CA ASP A 316 0.25 -17.82 -12.25
C ASP A 316 -0.11 -16.31 -12.38
N PRO A 317 0.51 -15.44 -11.55
CA PRO A 317 0.21 -14.01 -11.65
C PRO A 317 0.42 -13.39 -13.03
N LEU A 318 1.29 -13.96 -13.86
CA LEU A 318 1.55 -13.42 -15.21
C LEU A 318 0.57 -13.96 -16.26
N ASP A 319 -0.26 -14.94 -15.94
CA ASP A 319 -1.28 -15.45 -16.87
C ASP A 319 -2.41 -14.41 -16.95
N PRO A 320 -2.77 -13.94 -18.17
CA PRO A 320 -3.85 -12.96 -18.34
C PRO A 320 -5.21 -13.38 -17.78
N GLU A 321 -5.45 -14.68 -17.66
CA GLU A 321 -6.72 -15.20 -17.14
C GLU A 321 -6.76 -15.23 -15.61
N THR A 322 -5.61 -15.10 -14.94
CA THR A 322 -5.53 -15.09 -13.47
C THR A 322 -6.10 -13.79 -12.93
N ASN A 323 -7.01 -13.91 -11.95
CA ASN A 323 -7.48 -12.75 -11.20
C ASN A 323 -7.25 -12.86 -9.68
N PHE A 324 -6.50 -13.91 -9.27
CA PHE A 324 -6.21 -14.14 -7.85
C PHE A 324 -4.86 -14.84 -7.73
N GLY A 325 -3.89 -14.13 -7.17
CA GLY A 325 -2.51 -14.61 -6.98
C GLY A 325 -2.25 -15.08 -5.56
N PRO A 326 -1.01 -15.46 -5.26
CA PRO A 326 -0.59 -15.81 -3.90
C PRO A 326 -0.56 -14.56 -3.01
N VAL A 327 -0.44 -14.75 -1.70
CA VAL A 327 -0.06 -13.66 -0.80
C VAL A 327 1.44 -13.39 -0.97
N SER A 328 1.91 -12.20 -0.57
CA SER A 328 3.22 -11.70 -0.99
C SER A 328 4.42 -12.37 -0.35
N SER A 329 4.24 -13.24 0.65
CA SER A 329 5.35 -14.00 1.21
C SER A 329 4.86 -15.24 1.97
N PHE A 330 5.75 -16.21 2.11
CA PHE A 330 5.46 -17.42 2.88
C PHE A 330 5.21 -17.10 4.36
N GLU A 331 5.97 -16.16 4.92
CA GLU A 331 5.78 -15.71 6.29
C GLU A 331 4.36 -15.15 6.47
N HIS A 332 3.92 -14.33 5.51
CA HIS A 332 2.58 -13.77 5.56
C HIS A 332 1.50 -14.83 5.37
N MET A 333 1.74 -15.81 4.48
CA MET A 333 0.83 -16.97 4.31
C MET A 333 0.60 -17.67 5.65
N GLU A 334 1.68 -17.98 6.38
CA GLU A 334 1.57 -18.65 7.68
C GLU A 334 0.76 -17.82 8.68
N LYS A 335 0.96 -16.50 8.67
CA LYS A 335 0.17 -15.60 9.51
C LYS A 335 -1.32 -15.67 9.19
N VAL A 336 -1.67 -15.63 7.89
CA VAL A 336 -3.07 -15.71 7.43
C VAL A 336 -3.69 -17.07 7.82
N LEU A 337 -2.95 -18.16 7.59
CA LEU A 337 -3.41 -19.51 7.97
C LEU A 337 -3.65 -19.61 9.48
N GLY A 338 -2.78 -19.00 10.28
CA GLY A 338 -2.96 -18.93 11.73
C GLY A 338 -4.25 -18.24 12.14
N TYR A 339 -4.64 -17.17 11.45
CA TYR A 339 -5.92 -16.50 11.69
C TYR A 339 -7.10 -17.39 11.28
N ILE A 340 -6.97 -18.07 10.13
CA ILE A 340 -8.04 -18.99 9.67
C ILE A 340 -8.30 -20.07 10.75
N GLU A 341 -7.23 -20.64 11.30
CA GLU A 341 -7.37 -21.65 12.37
C GLU A 341 -8.02 -21.05 13.64
N LYS A 342 -7.64 -19.82 14.02
CA LYS A 342 -8.30 -19.14 15.15
C LYS A 342 -9.80 -18.98 14.90
N GLY A 343 -10.19 -18.58 13.68
CA GLY A 343 -11.62 -18.47 13.33
C GLY A 343 -12.38 -19.77 13.53
N LYS A 344 -11.79 -20.88 13.08
CA LYS A 344 -12.38 -22.22 13.26
C LYS A 344 -12.51 -22.57 14.74
N ILE A 345 -11.43 -22.39 15.52
CA ILE A 345 -11.38 -22.71 16.95
C ILE A 345 -12.39 -21.88 17.74
N GLU A 346 -12.54 -20.61 17.38
CA GLU A 346 -13.47 -19.70 18.07
C GLU A 346 -14.94 -19.92 17.68
N GLY A 347 -15.18 -20.83 16.72
CA GLY A 347 -16.51 -21.28 16.36
C GLY A 347 -17.20 -20.48 15.26
N ALA A 348 -16.46 -19.74 14.45
CA ALA A 348 -17.02 -19.16 13.23
C ALA A 348 -17.34 -20.29 12.24
N ARG A 349 -18.46 -20.19 11.55
CA ARG A 349 -18.86 -21.21 10.58
C ARG A 349 -18.15 -20.94 9.25
N LEU A 350 -17.33 -21.90 8.82
CA LEU A 350 -16.61 -21.82 7.54
C LEU A 350 -17.60 -22.11 6.39
N LEU A 351 -17.74 -21.18 5.45
CA LEU A 351 -18.55 -21.37 4.25
C LEU A 351 -17.73 -21.96 3.10
N CYS A 352 -16.50 -21.49 2.92
CA CYS A 352 -15.61 -21.99 1.86
C CYS A 352 -14.16 -21.65 2.19
N GLY A 353 -13.22 -22.30 1.49
CA GLY A 353 -11.79 -22.08 1.67
C GLY A 353 -11.28 -22.72 2.95
N GLY A 354 -10.58 -21.94 3.76
CA GLY A 354 -10.17 -22.38 5.10
C GLY A 354 -8.77 -22.99 5.17
N GLY A 355 -7.91 -22.78 4.18
CA GLY A 355 -6.58 -23.36 4.18
C GLY A 355 -5.70 -22.89 3.03
N ARG A 356 -4.58 -23.55 2.92
CA ARG A 356 -3.65 -23.40 1.79
C ARG A 356 -4.22 -24.09 0.55
N ALA A 357 -3.93 -23.59 -0.63
CA ALA A 357 -4.27 -24.30 -1.87
C ALA A 357 -3.41 -25.58 -1.98
N GLU A 358 -4.08 -26.72 -2.13
CA GLU A 358 -3.42 -28.03 -2.08
C GLU A 358 -3.07 -28.60 -3.47
N ASP A 359 -3.60 -28.01 -4.56
CA ASP A 359 -3.30 -28.48 -5.91
C ASP A 359 -1.79 -28.43 -6.18
N GLU A 360 -1.29 -29.44 -6.87
CA GLU A 360 0.14 -29.58 -7.18
C GLU A 360 0.74 -28.32 -7.82
N GLN A 361 -0.03 -27.64 -8.68
CA GLN A 361 0.42 -26.43 -9.35
C GLN A 361 0.69 -25.25 -8.39
N PHE A 362 0.09 -25.27 -7.19
CA PHE A 362 0.26 -24.22 -6.18
C PHE A 362 1.20 -24.62 -5.03
N ALA A 363 1.69 -25.86 -5.05
CA ALA A 363 2.44 -26.42 -3.94
C ALA A 363 3.70 -25.64 -3.57
N GLN A 364 4.33 -24.99 -4.57
CA GLN A 364 5.57 -24.23 -4.36
C GLN A 364 5.33 -22.75 -4.06
N GLY A 365 4.07 -22.28 -4.10
CA GLY A 365 3.73 -20.87 -3.91
C GLY A 365 2.98 -20.60 -2.61
N ALA A 366 2.87 -19.33 -2.27
CA ALA A 366 2.22 -18.87 -1.05
C ALA A 366 0.70 -18.64 -1.28
N TYR A 367 0.00 -19.67 -1.74
CA TYR A 367 -1.41 -19.57 -2.12
C TYR A 367 -2.33 -19.95 -0.95
N VAL A 368 -3.20 -19.00 -0.56
CA VAL A 368 -4.24 -19.20 0.45
C VAL A 368 -5.59 -19.17 -0.28
N LEU A 369 -6.45 -20.16 0.01
CA LEU A 369 -7.78 -20.22 -0.59
C LEU A 369 -8.63 -19.03 -0.15
N PRO A 370 -9.42 -18.42 -1.07
CA PRO A 370 -10.43 -17.45 -0.66
C PRO A 370 -11.31 -18.06 0.41
N THR A 371 -11.36 -17.42 1.58
CA THR A 371 -11.97 -18.00 2.78
C THR A 371 -13.10 -17.10 3.27
N VAL A 372 -14.26 -17.71 3.53
CA VAL A 372 -15.42 -16.98 4.03
C VAL A 372 -15.89 -17.62 5.34
N PHE A 373 -15.88 -16.84 6.40
CA PHE A 373 -16.49 -17.20 7.66
C PHE A 373 -17.80 -16.45 7.84
N THR A 374 -18.79 -17.15 8.41
CA THR A 374 -20.07 -16.54 8.77
C THR A 374 -20.42 -16.89 10.21
N ASP A 375 -21.53 -16.35 10.70
CA ASP A 375 -21.94 -16.45 12.10
C ASP A 375 -20.84 -15.93 13.03
N CYS A 376 -20.07 -14.94 12.54
CA CYS A 376 -18.98 -14.33 13.31
C CYS A 376 -19.55 -13.45 14.43
N ARG A 377 -18.83 -13.46 15.57
CA ARG A 377 -19.18 -12.62 16.72
C ARG A 377 -18.12 -11.55 16.96
N ASP A 378 -18.52 -10.47 17.60
CA ASP A 378 -17.65 -9.31 17.86
C ASP A 378 -16.41 -9.65 18.71
N ASP A 379 -16.48 -10.72 19.51
CA ASP A 379 -15.37 -11.13 20.37
C ASP A 379 -14.30 -11.96 19.66
N MET A 380 -14.58 -12.45 18.46
CA MET A 380 -13.67 -13.32 17.71
C MET A 380 -12.42 -12.57 17.21
N THR A 381 -11.29 -13.24 17.25
CA THR A 381 -10.00 -12.68 16.81
C THR A 381 -10.06 -12.24 15.35
N ILE A 382 -10.69 -13.05 14.48
CA ILE A 382 -10.80 -12.73 13.04
C ILE A 382 -11.67 -11.49 12.77
N VAL A 383 -12.50 -11.08 13.73
CA VAL A 383 -13.33 -9.86 13.63
C VAL A 383 -12.58 -8.64 14.21
N ARG A 384 -11.75 -8.85 15.22
CA ARG A 384 -11.10 -7.76 15.96
C ARG A 384 -9.72 -7.39 15.39
N GLU A 385 -9.00 -8.36 14.80
CA GLU A 385 -7.64 -8.15 14.34
C GLU A 385 -7.55 -8.18 12.82
N GLU A 386 -6.63 -7.39 12.28
CA GLU A 386 -6.40 -7.32 10.84
C GLU A 386 -5.66 -8.57 10.37
N ILE A 387 -6.30 -9.34 9.49
CA ILE A 387 -5.71 -10.56 8.90
C ILE A 387 -4.78 -10.20 7.74
N PHE A 388 -5.20 -9.26 6.91
CA PHE A 388 -4.49 -8.79 5.73
C PHE A 388 -4.29 -9.90 4.69
N GLY A 389 -5.35 -10.72 4.52
CA GLY A 389 -5.37 -11.86 3.60
C GLY A 389 -6.79 -12.12 3.11
N PRO A 390 -6.98 -13.14 2.27
CA PRO A 390 -8.27 -13.35 1.60
C PRO A 390 -9.28 -14.04 2.53
N VAL A 391 -9.69 -13.33 3.58
CA VAL A 391 -10.59 -13.88 4.62
C VAL A 391 -11.71 -12.86 4.89
N MET A 392 -12.93 -13.23 4.53
CA MET A 392 -14.14 -12.45 4.77
C MET A 392 -14.81 -12.92 6.06
N SER A 393 -15.20 -11.99 6.95
CA SER A 393 -15.96 -12.30 8.17
C SER A 393 -17.36 -11.71 8.07
N ILE A 394 -18.40 -12.55 7.98
CA ILE A 394 -19.81 -12.14 7.89
C ILE A 394 -20.42 -12.17 9.30
N LEU A 395 -21.00 -11.02 9.68
CA LEU A 395 -21.61 -10.82 10.98
C LEU A 395 -23.08 -10.47 10.82
N UNK A 396 -23.90 -10.89 11.61
CA UNK A 396 -25.27 -10.55 11.60
C UNK A 396 -25.37 -9.11 12.07
N UNK A 397 -25.97 -8.36 11.41
CA UNK A 397 -26.25 -7.04 11.83
C UNK A 397 -27.42 -7.05 12.76
N UNK A 398 -27.21 -6.97 13.90
CA UNK A 398 -28.29 -6.88 14.83
C UNK A 398 -28.93 -5.54 14.57
N UNK A 399 -29.90 -5.39 14.33
CA UNK A 399 -30.66 -4.26 14.05
C UNK A 399 -29.86 -2.99 13.88
N UNK A 400 -30.25 -2.19 13.29
CA UNK A 400 -29.75 -0.99 12.87
C UNK A 400 -28.80 -0.25 13.75
N UNK A 401 -28.73 -0.65 14.69
CA UNK A 401 -27.91 0.02 15.59
C UNK A 401 -26.52 -0.48 15.60
N UNK A 402 -26.53 -1.30 15.03
CA UNK A 402 -25.34 -1.96 15.01
C UNK A 402 -24.28 -1.30 14.19
N UNK A 403 -24.70 -0.73 13.48
CA UNK A 403 -23.84 -0.06 12.70
C UNK A 403 -23.12 1.07 13.39
N UNK A 404 -23.72 1.40 14.15
CA UNK A 404 -23.16 2.40 14.94
C UNK A 404 -22.23 1.87 15.96
N UNK A 405 -22.49 0.91 16.14
CA UNK A 405 -21.72 0.24 17.06
C UNK A 405 -20.39 -0.19 16.47
N UNK A 406 -20.49 -0.25 15.52
CA UNK A 406 -19.33 -0.59 14.91
C UNK A 406 -18.23 0.40 15.06
N UNK A 407 -18.62 1.27 15.32
CA UNK A 407 -17.74 2.28 15.58
C UNK A 407 -17.02 2.12 16.82
N UNK A 408 -17.50 1.52 17.40
CA UNK A 408 -16.91 1.23 18.59
C UNK A 408 -15.80 0.32 18.43
N UNK A 409 -15.75 -0.01 17.56
CA UNK A 409 -14.67 -0.88 17.50
C UNK A 409 -13.44 -0.13 17.40
N UNK A 410 -13.29 0.08 17.93
CA UNK A 410 -12.03 0.30 18.21
C UNK A 410 -11.36 1.45 17.77
N UNK A 411 -11.04 1.56 18.08
CA UNK A 411 -10.31 2.49 18.09
C UNK A 411 -9.75 2.97 16.85
N VAL A 412 -9.86 2.38 15.92
CA VAL A 412 -9.33 2.91 14.65
C VAL A 412 -10.52 3.54 13.92
N PRO A 413 -10.51 4.89 13.78
CA PRO A 413 -11.56 5.54 13.00
C PRO A 413 -11.37 5.25 11.53
N MET A 414 -12.21 4.38 11.02
CA MET A 414 -12.24 4.03 9.60
C MET A 414 -13.62 4.37 9.07
N THR A 415 -13.64 4.98 7.88
CA THR A 415 -14.90 5.31 7.22
C THR A 415 -15.60 4.01 6.78
N PRO A 416 -16.84 3.77 7.21
CA PRO A 416 -17.55 2.56 6.77
C PRO A 416 -17.89 2.63 5.28
N ILE A 417 -17.79 1.49 4.63
CA ILE A 417 -18.28 1.33 3.26
C ILE A 417 -19.75 0.92 3.39
N MET A 418 -20.65 1.73 2.84
CA MET A 418 -22.09 1.47 2.89
C MET A 418 -22.62 1.19 1.50
N VAL A 419 -23.34 0.10 1.35
CA VAL A 419 -24.01 -0.24 0.10
C VAL A 419 -25.45 0.26 0.16
N TRP A 420 -25.78 1.22 -0.68
CA TRP A 420 -27.10 1.83 -0.79
C TRP A 420 -27.83 1.27 -2.01
N PRO A 421 -29.17 1.32 -2.04
CA PRO A 421 -29.91 0.96 -3.24
C PRO A 421 -29.58 1.93 -4.38
N GLN A 422 -29.53 1.41 -5.59
CA GLN A 422 -29.42 2.27 -6.77
C GLN A 422 -30.74 3.05 -6.91
N VAL A 423 -30.66 4.36 -6.83
CA VAL A 423 -31.82 5.20 -7.13
C VAL A 423 -31.99 5.16 -8.65
N SER A 424 -32.99 4.41 -9.13
CA SER A 424 -33.32 4.40 -10.54
C SER A 424 -33.78 5.81 -10.94
N SER A 425 -33.07 6.42 -11.87
CA SER A 425 -33.41 7.75 -12.40
C SER A 425 -34.57 7.64 -13.39
N HIS A 426 -35.66 6.99 -12.98
CA HIS A 426 -36.86 6.95 -13.77
C HIS A 426 -38.02 7.53 -12.98
N GLN A 427 -38.03 8.85 -12.90
CA GLN A 427 -39.27 9.62 -12.71
C GLN A 427 -39.02 11.09 -13.04
N THR A 428 -39.27 11.41 -14.28
CA THR A 428 -39.99 12.60 -14.78
C THR A 428 -40.23 12.42 -16.22
#